data_4a2a2ed482c6698093df37370fa9efe7
#
_entry.id   4a2a2ed482c6698093df37370fa9efe7
#
_cell.length_a   1.000
_cell.length_b   1.000
_cell.length_c   1.000
_cell.angle_alpha   90.00
_cell.angle_beta   90.00
_cell.angle_gamma   90.00
#
_symmetry.space_group_name_H-M   'P 1'
#
loop_
_entity.id
_entity.type
_entity.pdbx_description
1 polymer ?
#
loop_
_entity_poly.entity_id
_entity_poly.type
_entity_poly.pdbx_seq_one_letter_code
_entity_poly.pdbx_strand_id
1 'polypeptide(L)'
;MNTDIKQAMHVEAGKSFGTAEANENERHWNDDKIDSKNQDPTNHYDKTRMKLNFEIGPDGKVHPLGYQEKSLEVRLQERLTELGWKPFKPDSKIQPNCCAKFIFGGNHDRTLEMAFGTQTVNLDKGADNSHLQRCPEIEQWAKDVYDWCAKRYGQKNIIGFQVHLDESSPHIHALIVPVGQRAKSGRECVMWSAKFGKSRYEYGHILREMHTSLYEEVGCKYGLDRG
;
A
#
# COMPACT_ATOMS: atom_id res chain seq x y z
N MET A 1 8.11 -30.01 -3.56
CA MET A 1 7.72 -29.12 -2.44
C MET A 1 6.70 -28.17 -3.00
N ASN A 2 5.46 -28.24 -2.51
CA ASN A 2 4.42 -27.30 -2.96
C ASN A 2 4.57 -26.03 -2.14
N THR A 3 5.41 -25.11 -2.61
CA THR A 3 5.47 -23.77 -2.01
C THR A 3 4.26 -23.03 -2.55
N ASP A 4 3.25 -22.82 -1.69
CA ASP A 4 2.08 -22.00 -1.99
C ASP A 4 2.52 -20.62 -2.48
N ILE A 5 2.52 -20.40 -3.79
CA ILE A 5 2.93 -19.12 -4.43
C ILE A 5 1.74 -18.16 -4.34
N LYS A 6 1.33 -17.82 -3.14
CA LYS A 6 0.13 -17.01 -2.89
C LYS A 6 0.41 -15.52 -2.97
N GLN A 7 -0.57 -14.78 -3.49
CA GLN A 7 -0.64 -13.34 -3.25
C GLN A 7 -1.03 -13.07 -1.80
N ALA A 8 -0.62 -11.92 -1.28
CA ALA A 8 -1.00 -11.41 0.03
C ALA A 8 -1.69 -10.06 -0.11
N MET A 9 -2.76 -9.87 0.64
CA MET A 9 -3.41 -8.59 0.82
C MET A 9 -3.83 -8.45 2.27
N HIS A 10 -3.40 -7.36 2.90
CA HIS A 10 -3.85 -6.98 4.23
C HIS A 10 -4.51 -5.62 4.16
N VAL A 11 -5.58 -5.40 4.95
CA VAL A 11 -6.22 -4.10 5.09
C VAL A 11 -6.50 -3.78 6.54
N GLU A 12 -6.05 -2.61 6.96
CA GLU A 12 -6.27 -2.05 8.30
C GLU A 12 -7.13 -0.80 8.22
N ALA A 13 -8.05 -0.68 9.16
CA ALA A 13 -8.88 0.52 9.31
C ALA A 13 -8.12 1.62 10.05
N GLY A 14 -7.88 2.76 9.40
CA GLY A 14 -7.24 3.92 9.98
C GLY A 14 -8.25 4.96 10.48
N LYS A 15 -8.09 5.39 11.72
CA LYS A 15 -8.80 6.55 12.29
C LYS A 15 -8.02 7.85 12.06
N SER A 16 -6.75 7.72 11.77
CA SER A 16 -5.80 8.77 11.41
C SER A 16 -4.65 8.14 10.62
N PHE A 17 -3.82 8.98 10.04
CA PHE A 17 -2.56 8.62 9.43
C PHE A 17 -1.58 9.74 9.76
N GLY A 18 -0.53 9.42 10.50
CA GLY A 18 0.35 10.43 11.07
C GLY A 18 1.66 10.58 10.32
N THR A 19 2.42 11.61 10.69
CA THR A 19 3.72 11.96 10.10
C THR A 19 4.73 10.81 10.15
N ALA A 20 4.73 10.00 11.21
CA ALA A 20 5.66 8.88 11.35
C ALA A 20 5.40 7.79 10.30
N GLU A 21 4.12 7.45 10.07
CA GLU A 21 3.71 6.48 9.03
C GLU A 21 3.96 7.06 7.62
N ALA A 22 3.69 8.36 7.42
CA ALA A 22 3.98 9.04 6.16
C ALA A 22 5.48 8.96 5.82
N ASN A 23 6.33 9.35 6.76
CA ASN A 23 7.79 9.31 6.58
C ASN A 23 8.31 7.89 6.31
N GLU A 24 7.68 6.86 6.91
CA GLU A 24 8.03 5.47 6.67
C GLU A 24 7.68 5.03 5.24
N ASN A 25 6.45 5.30 4.82
CA ASN A 25 6.00 4.92 3.48
C ASN A 25 6.71 5.70 2.37
N GLU A 26 7.02 6.97 2.62
CA GLU A 26 7.70 7.86 1.65
C GLU A 26 9.22 7.83 1.79
N ARG A 27 9.77 7.05 2.75
CA ARG A 27 11.23 6.97 3.04
C ARG A 27 11.86 8.34 3.30
N HIS A 28 11.13 9.25 3.93
CA HIS A 28 11.64 10.55 4.35
C HIS A 28 12.55 10.40 5.58
N TRP A 29 13.61 9.61 5.44
CA TRP A 29 14.59 9.33 6.47
C TRP A 29 16.01 9.62 5.98
N ASN A 30 16.85 10.11 6.88
CA ASN A 30 18.30 10.13 6.67
C ASN A 30 18.92 8.77 7.06
N ASP A 31 20.18 8.59 6.74
CA ASP A 31 20.93 7.35 6.97
C ASP A 31 20.95 6.95 8.45
N ASP A 32 21.15 7.93 9.37
CA ASP A 32 21.15 7.67 10.81
C ASP A 32 19.82 7.09 11.30
N LYS A 33 18.71 7.59 10.73
CA LYS A 33 17.37 7.09 11.06
C LYS A 33 17.17 5.67 10.56
N ILE A 34 17.65 5.34 9.36
CA ILE A 34 17.57 3.99 8.79
C ILE A 34 18.39 3.04 9.64
N ASP A 35 19.62 3.43 10.03
CA ASP A 35 20.49 2.62 10.89
C ASP A 35 19.84 2.37 12.25
N SER A 36 19.23 3.41 12.83
CA SER A 36 18.47 3.27 14.07
C SER A 36 17.29 2.30 13.94
N LYS A 37 16.53 2.36 12.83
CA LYS A 37 15.44 1.41 12.54
C LYS A 37 15.94 -0.01 12.39
N ASN A 38 17.07 -0.21 11.71
CA ASN A 38 17.69 -1.52 11.49
C ASN A 38 18.33 -2.15 12.75
N GLN A 39 18.40 -1.42 13.88
CA GLN A 39 18.76 -2.01 15.17
C GLN A 39 17.69 -2.99 15.66
N ASP A 40 16.44 -2.78 15.31
CA ASP A 40 15.38 -3.77 15.53
C ASP A 40 15.64 -4.98 14.61
N PRO A 41 15.74 -6.21 15.17
CA PRO A 41 16.00 -7.41 14.37
C PRO A 41 14.89 -7.71 13.34
N THR A 42 13.69 -7.21 13.55
CA THR A 42 12.55 -7.40 12.64
C THR A 42 12.57 -6.49 11.45
N ASN A 43 13.29 -5.37 11.49
CA ASN A 43 13.42 -4.43 10.41
C ASN A 43 14.60 -4.75 9.49
N HIS A 44 14.39 -4.55 8.20
CA HIS A 44 15.43 -4.73 7.19
C HIS A 44 15.26 -3.70 6.07
N TYR A 45 15.86 -2.52 6.25
CA TYR A 45 15.88 -1.46 5.24
C TYR A 45 17.26 -1.43 4.58
N ASP A 46 17.32 -1.75 3.29
CA ASP A 46 18.55 -1.75 2.50
C ASP A 46 18.75 -0.40 1.81
N LYS A 47 19.67 0.41 2.35
CA LYS A 47 20.00 1.73 1.82
C LYS A 47 20.39 1.70 0.33
N THR A 48 21.05 0.62 -0.10
CA THR A 48 21.56 0.49 -1.48
C THR A 48 20.46 0.25 -2.50
N ARG A 49 19.28 -0.25 -2.05
CA ARG A 49 18.08 -0.49 -2.86
C ARG A 49 17.02 0.60 -2.74
N MET A 50 17.11 1.54 -1.79
CA MET A 50 16.06 2.57 -1.59
C MET A 50 15.76 3.37 -2.85
N LYS A 51 16.77 3.63 -3.70
CA LYS A 51 16.60 4.29 -5.01
C LYS A 51 15.72 3.53 -6.00
N LEU A 52 15.47 2.23 -5.74
CA LEU A 52 14.65 1.36 -6.58
C LEU A 52 13.18 1.39 -6.17
N ASN A 53 12.87 1.92 -4.99
CA ASN A 53 11.49 2.18 -4.57
C ASN A 53 10.83 3.16 -5.53
N PHE A 54 9.52 3.04 -5.68
CA PHE A 54 8.76 3.90 -6.58
C PHE A 54 7.33 4.11 -6.07
N GLU A 55 6.61 5.00 -6.71
CA GLU A 55 5.19 5.20 -6.45
C GLU A 55 4.38 5.21 -7.75
N ILE A 56 3.10 4.86 -7.65
CA ILE A 56 2.13 5.12 -8.72
C ILE A 56 1.44 6.44 -8.39
N GLY A 57 1.63 7.42 -9.26
CA GLY A 57 1.08 8.76 -9.08
C GLY A 57 -0.42 8.84 -9.34
N PRO A 58 -1.03 10.02 -9.07
CA PRO A 58 -2.45 10.27 -9.37
C PRO A 58 -2.81 10.14 -10.85
N ASP A 59 -1.81 10.16 -11.73
CA ASP A 59 -1.94 9.96 -13.17
C ASP A 59 -1.92 8.48 -13.60
N GLY A 60 -1.79 7.56 -12.64
CA GLY A 60 -1.68 6.12 -12.87
C GLY A 60 -0.34 5.67 -13.45
N LYS A 61 0.70 6.52 -13.38
CA LYS A 61 2.02 6.21 -13.93
C LYS A 61 3.03 5.95 -12.82
N VAL A 62 4.10 5.24 -13.20
CA VAL A 62 5.27 5.00 -12.35
C VAL A 62 6.09 6.27 -12.23
N HIS A 63 6.38 6.66 -11.00
CA HIS A 63 7.23 7.79 -10.64
C HIS A 63 8.26 7.39 -9.59
N PRO A 64 9.40 8.08 -9.49
CA PRO A 64 10.30 7.91 -8.36
C PRO A 64 9.55 8.15 -7.03
N LEU A 65 9.92 7.43 -5.98
CA LEU A 65 9.36 7.68 -4.65
C LEU A 65 9.64 9.13 -4.22
N GLY A 66 8.61 9.80 -3.67
CA GLY A 66 8.68 11.22 -3.33
C GLY A 66 8.41 12.17 -4.52
N TYR A 67 7.86 11.67 -5.62
CA TYR A 67 7.41 12.50 -6.75
C TYR A 67 6.39 13.56 -6.35
N GLN A 68 5.50 13.23 -5.41
CA GLN A 68 4.50 14.16 -4.92
C GLN A 68 5.08 15.06 -3.84
N GLU A 69 5.02 16.39 -4.03
CA GLU A 69 5.59 17.39 -3.12
C GLU A 69 4.96 17.37 -1.71
N LYS A 70 3.65 17.07 -1.64
CA LYS A 70 2.92 17.01 -0.38
C LYS A 70 3.03 15.62 0.23
N SER A 71 3.30 15.56 1.53
CA SER A 71 3.32 14.29 2.26
C SER A 71 1.96 13.57 2.24
N LEU A 72 1.98 12.26 2.44
CA LEU A 72 0.76 11.42 2.57
C LEU A 72 -0.23 11.96 3.59
N GLU A 73 0.27 12.45 4.73
CA GLU A 73 -0.57 13.06 5.78
C GLU A 73 -1.32 14.28 5.27
N VAL A 74 -0.62 15.19 4.57
CA VAL A 74 -1.21 16.41 4.01
C VAL A 74 -2.25 16.07 2.93
N ARG A 75 -1.90 15.16 2.01
CA ARG A 75 -2.80 14.71 0.93
C ARG A 75 -4.08 14.06 1.48
N LEU A 76 -3.95 13.23 2.52
CA LEU A 76 -5.10 12.64 3.20
C LEU A 76 -5.98 13.73 3.82
N GLN A 77 -5.39 14.70 4.53
CA GLN A 77 -6.14 15.78 5.18
C GLN A 77 -6.89 16.66 4.17
N GLU A 78 -6.28 16.96 3.03
CA GLU A 78 -6.92 17.69 1.93
C GLU A 78 -8.15 16.92 1.42
N ARG A 79 -7.99 15.61 1.13
CA ARG A 79 -9.11 14.79 0.64
C ARG A 79 -10.23 14.67 1.67
N LEU A 80 -9.92 14.50 2.94
CA LEU A 80 -10.90 14.47 4.02
C LEU A 80 -11.67 15.79 4.13
N THR A 81 -10.96 16.92 3.97
CA THR A 81 -11.57 18.27 3.99
C THR A 81 -12.52 18.46 2.82
N GLU A 82 -12.15 18.08 1.60
CA GLU A 82 -13.02 18.11 0.42
C GLU A 82 -14.32 17.31 0.63
N LEU A 83 -14.22 16.16 1.29
CA LEU A 83 -15.37 15.31 1.61
C LEU A 83 -16.20 15.81 2.78
N GLY A 84 -15.75 16.89 3.44
CA GLY A 84 -16.39 17.44 4.64
C GLY A 84 -16.36 16.48 5.83
N TRP A 85 -15.32 15.62 5.89
CA TRP A 85 -15.15 14.72 7.02
C TRP A 85 -14.69 15.46 8.26
N LYS A 86 -15.22 15.04 9.41
CA LYS A 86 -14.81 15.56 10.72
C LYS A 86 -14.71 14.41 11.70
N PRO A 87 -13.67 14.36 12.53
CA PRO A 87 -13.60 13.42 13.64
C PRO A 87 -14.74 13.70 14.62
N PHE A 88 -15.07 12.72 15.46
CA PHE A 88 -15.93 12.97 16.62
C PHE A 88 -15.19 13.85 17.64
N LYS A 89 -15.88 14.27 18.68
CA LYS A 89 -15.26 15.05 19.77
C LYS A 89 -14.04 14.29 20.32
N PRO A 90 -12.96 14.98 20.71
CA PRO A 90 -11.73 14.35 21.18
C PRO A 90 -11.92 13.35 22.33
N ASP A 91 -12.90 13.59 23.20
CA ASP A 91 -13.28 12.75 24.35
C ASP A 91 -14.18 11.57 23.97
N SER A 92 -14.58 11.44 22.70
CA SER A 92 -15.37 10.33 22.24
C SER A 92 -14.58 9.02 22.33
N LYS A 93 -15.16 8.01 22.97
CA LYS A 93 -14.57 6.66 23.07
C LYS A 93 -14.39 5.96 21.72
N ILE A 94 -15.15 6.39 20.71
CA ILE A 94 -15.12 5.83 19.36
C ILE A 94 -14.83 6.96 18.39
N GLN A 95 -13.79 6.78 17.57
CA GLN A 95 -13.49 7.64 16.44
C GLN A 95 -13.82 6.90 15.14
N PRO A 96 -14.40 7.60 14.14
CA PRO A 96 -14.74 6.98 12.86
C PRO A 96 -13.49 6.68 12.06
N ASN A 97 -13.50 5.58 11.30
CA ASN A 97 -12.46 5.27 10.34
C ASN A 97 -12.50 6.26 9.17
N CYS A 98 -11.36 6.84 8.84
CA CYS A 98 -11.24 7.81 7.75
C CYS A 98 -10.43 7.30 6.55
N CYS A 99 -9.63 6.27 6.74
CA CYS A 99 -8.82 5.67 5.68
C CYS A 99 -8.69 4.15 5.83
N ALA A 100 -8.31 3.50 4.75
CA ALA A 100 -7.90 2.11 4.71
C ALA A 100 -6.43 2.06 4.33
N LYS A 101 -5.64 1.34 5.12
CA LYS A 101 -4.22 1.09 4.89
C LYS A 101 -4.10 -0.31 4.33
N PHE A 102 -3.64 -0.41 3.09
CA PHE A 102 -3.43 -1.69 2.43
C PHE A 102 -1.95 -2.02 2.36
N ILE A 103 -1.67 -3.32 2.48
CA ILE A 103 -0.40 -3.91 2.08
C ILE A 103 -0.72 -5.00 1.06
N PHE A 104 -0.10 -4.91 -0.12
CA PHE A 104 -0.15 -5.95 -1.13
C PHE A 104 1.24 -6.54 -1.31
N GLY A 105 1.30 -7.85 -1.42
CA GLY A 105 2.53 -8.60 -1.62
C GLY A 105 2.23 -10.00 -2.12
N GLY A 106 3.14 -10.91 -1.85
CA GLY A 106 2.98 -12.31 -2.24
C GLY A 106 4.10 -13.18 -1.72
N ASN A 107 4.20 -14.37 -2.30
CA ASN A 107 5.30 -15.26 -2.05
C ASN A 107 6.65 -14.53 -2.21
N HIS A 108 7.54 -14.71 -1.24
CA HIS A 108 8.81 -14.00 -1.15
C HIS A 108 9.66 -14.17 -2.42
N ASP A 109 9.89 -15.39 -2.84
CA ASP A 109 10.76 -15.68 -3.99
C ASP A 109 10.15 -15.12 -5.29
N ARG A 110 8.84 -15.26 -5.47
CA ARG A 110 8.16 -14.75 -6.65
C ARG A 110 8.16 -13.22 -6.72
N THR A 111 7.96 -12.54 -5.60
CA THR A 111 8.00 -11.06 -5.58
C THR A 111 9.42 -10.53 -5.81
N LEU A 112 10.45 -11.22 -5.30
CA LEU A 112 11.85 -10.88 -5.62
C LEU A 112 12.16 -11.11 -7.11
N GLU A 113 11.68 -12.22 -7.69
CA GLU A 113 11.84 -12.50 -9.13
C GLU A 113 11.17 -11.41 -9.98
N MET A 114 9.94 -11.00 -9.66
CA MET A 114 9.26 -9.89 -10.34
C MET A 114 10.05 -8.59 -10.24
N ALA A 115 10.67 -8.33 -9.07
CA ALA A 115 11.38 -7.08 -8.81
C ALA A 115 12.76 -7.02 -9.48
N PHE A 116 13.48 -8.15 -9.52
CA PHE A 116 14.91 -8.19 -9.88
C PHE A 116 15.27 -9.23 -10.94
N GLY A 117 14.30 -10.06 -11.38
CA GLY A 117 14.55 -11.12 -12.37
C GLY A 117 15.53 -12.17 -11.84
N THR A 118 16.56 -12.47 -12.65
CA THR A 118 17.63 -13.41 -12.30
C THR A 118 18.79 -12.79 -11.52
N GLN A 119 18.70 -11.51 -11.15
CA GLN A 119 19.74 -10.82 -10.39
C GLN A 119 19.78 -11.36 -8.95
N THR A 120 20.99 -11.64 -8.45
CA THR A 120 21.17 -12.15 -7.08
C THR A 120 21.02 -11.03 -6.06
N VAL A 121 20.03 -11.15 -5.19
CA VAL A 121 19.79 -10.24 -4.07
C VAL A 121 20.45 -10.81 -2.82
N ASN A 122 21.34 -10.06 -2.18
CA ASN A 122 21.86 -10.43 -0.87
C ASN A 122 20.99 -9.78 0.23
N LEU A 123 20.31 -10.61 1.01
CA LEU A 123 19.40 -10.18 2.07
C LEU A 123 20.09 -10.03 3.44
N ASP A 124 21.40 -10.20 3.53
CA ASP A 124 22.13 -9.95 4.77
C ASP A 124 22.10 -8.45 5.13
N LYS A 125 21.95 -8.15 6.41
CA LYS A 125 21.96 -6.74 6.87
C LYS A 125 23.29 -6.08 6.52
N GLY A 126 23.21 -4.94 5.85
CA GLY A 126 24.38 -4.16 5.42
C GLY A 126 25.05 -4.66 4.13
N ALA A 127 24.45 -5.65 3.44
CA ALA A 127 24.93 -6.08 2.13
C ALA A 127 24.82 -4.95 1.10
N ASP A 128 25.77 -4.94 0.14
CA ASP A 128 25.72 -4.01 -0.99
C ASP A 128 24.97 -4.64 -2.17
N ASN A 129 23.78 -4.12 -2.43
CA ASN A 129 22.92 -4.47 -3.56
C ASN A 129 22.83 -3.32 -4.59
N SER A 130 23.78 -2.40 -4.60
CA SER A 130 23.76 -1.21 -5.48
C SER A 130 23.80 -1.54 -6.98
N HIS A 131 24.21 -2.77 -7.34
CA HIS A 131 24.24 -3.29 -8.70
C HIS A 131 22.86 -3.66 -9.23
N LEU A 132 21.86 -3.84 -8.37
CA LEU A 132 20.52 -4.26 -8.76
C LEU A 132 19.80 -3.18 -9.59
N GLN A 133 19.01 -3.66 -10.53
CA GLN A 133 18.12 -2.87 -11.36
C GLN A 133 16.70 -3.42 -11.25
N ARG A 134 15.74 -2.52 -11.14
CA ARG A 134 14.33 -2.86 -11.09
C ARG A 134 13.86 -3.40 -12.45
N CYS A 135 13.15 -4.52 -12.43
CA CYS A 135 12.54 -5.12 -13.61
C CYS A 135 11.19 -4.48 -13.95
N PRO A 136 10.82 -4.43 -15.25
CA PRO A 136 9.51 -3.93 -15.67
C PRO A 136 8.31 -4.73 -15.12
N GLU A 137 8.51 -6.00 -14.77
CA GLU A 137 7.44 -6.87 -14.29
C GLU A 137 6.85 -6.37 -12.95
N ILE A 138 7.69 -5.94 -12.00
CA ILE A 138 7.19 -5.41 -10.72
C ILE A 138 6.46 -4.08 -10.91
N GLU A 139 6.87 -3.25 -11.88
CA GLU A 139 6.17 -2.01 -12.20
C GLU A 139 4.79 -2.30 -12.80
N GLN A 140 4.70 -3.27 -13.70
CA GLN A 140 3.43 -3.65 -14.31
C GLN A 140 2.49 -4.30 -13.29
N TRP A 141 3.02 -5.17 -12.41
CA TRP A 141 2.23 -5.71 -11.30
C TRP A 141 1.67 -4.60 -10.38
N ALA A 142 2.51 -3.64 -10.01
CA ALA A 142 2.07 -2.53 -9.18
C ALA A 142 0.99 -1.68 -9.87
N LYS A 143 1.11 -1.45 -11.19
CA LYS A 143 0.07 -0.74 -11.97
C LYS A 143 -1.24 -1.53 -12.02
N ASP A 144 -1.18 -2.84 -12.23
CA ASP A 144 -2.38 -3.68 -12.25
C ASP A 144 -3.09 -3.69 -10.88
N VAL A 145 -2.32 -3.71 -9.77
CA VAL A 145 -2.89 -3.55 -8.41
C VAL A 145 -3.49 -2.16 -8.22
N TYR A 146 -2.81 -1.11 -8.71
CA TYR A 146 -3.33 0.27 -8.65
C TYR A 146 -4.65 0.39 -9.41
N ASP A 147 -4.74 -0.16 -10.62
CA ASP A 147 -5.95 -0.13 -11.46
C ASP A 147 -7.10 -0.90 -10.79
N TRP A 148 -6.79 -2.04 -10.15
CA TRP A 148 -7.76 -2.77 -9.32
C TRP A 148 -8.28 -1.90 -8.16
N CYS A 149 -7.41 -1.17 -7.48
CA CYS A 149 -7.79 -0.22 -6.43
C CYS A 149 -8.62 0.94 -7.00
N ALA A 150 -8.19 1.52 -8.13
CA ALA A 150 -8.87 2.66 -8.76
C ALA A 150 -10.29 2.30 -9.23
N LYS A 151 -10.48 1.11 -9.80
CA LYS A 151 -11.79 0.57 -10.18
C LYS A 151 -12.72 0.41 -8.97
N ARG A 152 -12.19 -0.02 -7.83
CA ARG A 152 -12.97 -0.34 -6.61
C ARG A 152 -13.27 0.88 -5.74
N TYR A 153 -12.32 1.79 -5.62
CA TYR A 153 -12.39 2.91 -4.68
C TYR A 153 -12.50 4.28 -5.36
N GLY A 154 -12.17 4.36 -6.64
CA GLY A 154 -12.04 5.62 -7.38
C GLY A 154 -10.64 6.21 -7.24
N GLN A 155 -10.01 6.55 -8.35
CA GLN A 155 -8.62 7.02 -8.44
C GLN A 155 -8.33 8.20 -7.51
N LYS A 156 -9.21 9.20 -7.44
CA LYS A 156 -9.07 10.38 -6.56
C LYS A 156 -9.07 10.07 -5.05
N ASN A 157 -9.44 8.84 -4.67
CA ASN A 157 -9.49 8.39 -3.29
C ASN A 157 -8.25 7.58 -2.90
N ILE A 158 -7.34 7.29 -3.84
CA ILE A 158 -6.02 6.70 -3.60
C ILE A 158 -5.08 7.85 -3.24
N ILE A 159 -4.77 7.97 -1.96
CA ILE A 159 -3.97 9.08 -1.42
C ILE A 159 -2.48 8.84 -1.64
N GLY A 160 -2.06 7.57 -1.56
CA GLY A 160 -0.71 7.13 -1.78
C GLY A 160 -0.66 5.69 -2.23
N PHE A 161 0.39 5.36 -3.01
CA PHE A 161 0.61 4.03 -3.54
C PHE A 161 2.11 3.81 -3.74
N GLN A 162 2.78 3.45 -2.65
CA GLN A 162 4.23 3.30 -2.58
C GLN A 162 4.62 1.83 -2.74
N VAL A 163 5.65 1.57 -3.51
CA VAL A 163 6.20 0.24 -3.76
C VAL A 163 7.60 0.17 -3.18
N HIS A 164 7.77 -0.70 -2.20
CA HIS A 164 9.02 -0.89 -1.48
C HIS A 164 9.77 -2.11 -2.00
N LEU A 165 10.99 -1.88 -2.43
CA LEU A 165 11.93 -2.90 -2.92
C LEU A 165 13.17 -2.98 -2.02
N ASP A 166 13.24 -2.16 -0.99
CA ASP A 166 14.37 -2.01 -0.06
C ASP A 166 14.24 -2.85 1.20
N GLU A 167 13.17 -3.62 1.33
CA GLU A 167 12.96 -4.55 2.44
C GLU A 167 13.16 -6.01 2.01
N SER A 168 12.98 -6.97 2.93
CA SER A 168 13.18 -8.40 2.64
C SER A 168 12.29 -8.90 1.49
N SER A 169 11.04 -8.43 1.42
CA SER A 169 10.10 -8.82 0.35
C SER A 169 9.51 -7.58 -0.32
N PRO A 170 9.52 -7.50 -1.64
CA PRO A 170 8.82 -6.45 -2.38
C PRO A 170 7.33 -6.41 -2.05
N HIS A 171 6.81 -5.21 -1.74
CA HIS A 171 5.41 -5.02 -1.39
C HIS A 171 4.94 -3.59 -1.67
N ILE A 172 3.62 -3.41 -1.66
CA ILE A 172 2.95 -2.13 -1.90
C ILE A 172 2.27 -1.68 -0.62
N HIS A 173 2.43 -0.42 -0.25
CA HIS A 173 1.57 0.29 0.68
C HIS A 173 0.60 1.18 -0.09
N ALA A 174 -0.71 1.02 0.14
CA ALA A 174 -1.69 1.93 -0.43
C ALA A 174 -2.56 2.54 0.68
N LEU A 175 -2.67 3.87 0.65
CA LEU A 175 -3.53 4.64 1.54
C LEU A 175 -4.75 5.11 0.78
N ILE A 176 -5.95 4.66 1.19
CA ILE A 176 -7.19 4.87 0.45
C ILE A 176 -8.27 5.44 1.36
N VAL A 177 -8.98 6.48 0.89
CA VAL A 177 -10.17 6.99 1.57
C VAL A 177 -11.41 6.21 1.11
N PRO A 178 -12.13 5.51 2.01
CA PRO A 178 -13.34 4.78 1.66
C PRO A 178 -14.52 5.74 1.47
N VAL A 179 -14.84 6.04 0.22
CA VAL A 179 -15.91 6.98 -0.15
C VAL A 179 -17.18 6.24 -0.50
N GLY A 180 -18.29 6.71 0.02
CA GLY A 180 -19.64 6.33 -0.34
C GLY A 180 -20.53 7.54 -0.58
N GLN A 181 -21.80 7.31 -0.95
CA GLN A 181 -22.78 8.37 -1.17
C GLN A 181 -23.86 8.36 -0.10
N ARG A 182 -24.21 9.56 0.39
CA ARG A 182 -25.36 9.72 1.30
C ARG A 182 -26.66 9.50 0.55
N ALA A 183 -27.48 8.56 1.02
CA ALA A 183 -28.72 8.14 0.37
C ALA A 183 -29.67 9.30 0.01
N LYS A 184 -29.80 10.31 0.91
CA LYS A 184 -30.74 11.44 0.70
C LYS A 184 -30.23 12.53 -0.23
N SER A 185 -28.92 12.77 -0.28
CA SER A 185 -28.35 13.93 -1.00
C SER A 185 -27.47 13.52 -2.19
N GLY A 186 -27.12 12.25 -2.34
CA GLY A 186 -26.13 11.79 -3.32
C GLY A 186 -24.70 12.28 -3.08
N ARG A 187 -24.48 13.11 -2.04
CA ARG A 187 -23.17 13.70 -1.76
C ARG A 187 -22.17 12.63 -1.35
N GLU A 188 -20.98 12.68 -1.94
CA GLU A 188 -19.84 11.87 -1.50
C GLU A 188 -19.45 12.22 -0.06
N CYS A 189 -19.10 11.21 0.69
CA CYS A 189 -18.56 11.36 2.05
C CYS A 189 -17.71 10.14 2.42
N VAL A 190 -16.84 10.29 3.41
CA VAL A 190 -16.13 9.16 4.00
C VAL A 190 -17.14 8.20 4.60
N MET A 191 -17.14 6.96 4.14
CA MET A 191 -18.10 5.95 4.57
C MET A 191 -17.47 4.56 4.54
N TRP A 192 -16.83 4.17 5.65
CA TRP A 192 -16.20 2.86 5.82
C TRP A 192 -17.13 1.71 5.43
N SER A 193 -18.35 1.75 5.96
CA SER A 193 -19.33 0.68 5.75
C SER A 193 -19.78 0.48 4.30
N ALA A 194 -19.63 1.49 3.45
CA ALA A 194 -19.94 1.38 2.02
C ALA A 194 -18.94 0.49 1.26
N LYS A 195 -17.73 0.33 1.81
CA LYS A 195 -16.64 -0.44 1.19
C LYS A 195 -16.27 -1.70 1.96
N PHE A 196 -16.47 -1.71 3.28
CA PHE A 196 -16.00 -2.77 4.15
C PHE A 196 -17.09 -3.42 5.01
N GLY A 197 -18.37 -3.06 4.77
CA GLY A 197 -19.50 -3.61 5.51
C GLY A 197 -19.73 -3.00 6.89
N LYS A 198 -20.87 -3.32 7.49
CA LYS A 198 -21.33 -2.79 8.79
C LYS A 198 -21.08 -3.74 9.94
N SER A 199 -20.80 -5.00 9.65
CA SER A 199 -20.60 -6.07 10.64
C SER A 199 -19.33 -6.84 10.36
N ARG A 200 -18.83 -7.58 11.37
CA ARG A 200 -17.68 -8.49 11.21
C ARG A 200 -17.94 -9.55 10.14
N TYR A 201 -19.19 -10.01 10.03
CA TYR A 201 -19.60 -11.01 9.03
C TYR A 201 -19.49 -10.44 7.62
N GLU A 202 -20.08 -9.26 7.37
CA GLU A 202 -20.00 -8.56 6.08
C GLU A 202 -18.55 -8.25 5.70
N TYR A 203 -17.76 -7.74 6.66
CA TYR A 203 -16.34 -7.47 6.47
C TYR A 203 -15.58 -8.72 6.01
N GLY A 204 -15.77 -9.85 6.70
CA GLY A 204 -15.11 -11.10 6.31
C GLY A 204 -15.54 -11.62 4.94
N HIS A 205 -16.82 -11.40 4.54
CA HIS A 205 -17.30 -11.74 3.20
C HIS A 205 -16.63 -10.86 2.13
N ILE A 206 -16.59 -9.54 2.36
CA ILE A 206 -15.97 -8.56 1.46
C ILE A 206 -14.48 -8.86 1.29
N LEU A 207 -13.76 -9.17 2.37
CA LEU A 207 -12.34 -9.53 2.27
C LEU A 207 -12.11 -10.76 1.39
N ARG A 208 -12.92 -11.82 1.57
CA ARG A 208 -12.82 -13.02 0.72
C ARG A 208 -13.09 -12.72 -0.75
N GLU A 209 -14.07 -11.87 -1.04
CA GLU A 209 -14.36 -11.41 -2.40
C GLU A 209 -13.21 -10.57 -2.97
N MET A 210 -12.62 -9.69 -2.16
CA MET A 210 -11.46 -8.90 -2.55
C MET A 210 -10.25 -9.78 -2.89
N HIS A 211 -9.93 -10.80 -2.08
CA HIS A 211 -8.88 -11.77 -2.38
C HIS A 211 -9.14 -12.52 -3.67
N THR A 212 -10.40 -12.90 -3.93
CA THR A 212 -10.78 -13.59 -5.17
C THR A 212 -10.61 -12.68 -6.39
N SER A 213 -11.18 -11.47 -6.35
CA SER A 213 -11.10 -10.53 -7.49
C SER A 213 -9.68 -10.03 -7.74
N LEU A 214 -8.87 -9.83 -6.69
CA LEU A 214 -7.46 -9.48 -6.84
C LEU A 214 -6.68 -10.63 -7.51
N TYR A 215 -6.96 -11.88 -7.16
CA TYR A 215 -6.37 -13.02 -7.84
C TYR A 215 -6.78 -13.09 -9.31
N GLU A 216 -8.08 -13.01 -9.60
CA GLU A 216 -8.62 -13.14 -10.95
C GLU A 216 -8.17 -12.00 -11.88
N GLU A 217 -8.11 -10.76 -11.38
CA GLU A 217 -7.80 -9.58 -12.17
C GLU A 217 -6.29 -9.30 -12.23
N VAL A 218 -5.51 -9.72 -11.22
CA VAL A 218 -4.09 -9.40 -11.08
C VAL A 218 -3.24 -10.64 -10.84
N GLY A 219 -3.36 -11.30 -9.69
CA GLY A 219 -2.43 -12.34 -9.23
C GLY A 219 -2.15 -13.43 -10.24
N CYS A 220 -3.18 -13.91 -10.95
CA CYS A 220 -3.07 -14.97 -11.95
C CYS A 220 -2.12 -14.62 -13.12
N LYS A 221 -1.96 -13.32 -13.45
CA LYS A 221 -1.05 -12.86 -14.52
C LYS A 221 0.41 -12.99 -14.13
N TYR A 222 0.68 -13.01 -12.83
CA TYR A 222 2.03 -12.98 -12.25
C TYR A 222 2.39 -14.30 -11.56
N GLY A 223 1.63 -15.36 -11.80
CA GLY A 223 1.87 -16.68 -11.21
C GLY A 223 1.67 -16.71 -9.69
N LEU A 224 0.87 -15.79 -9.15
CA LEU A 224 0.48 -15.75 -7.75
C LEU A 224 -0.89 -16.39 -7.58
N ASP A 225 -1.00 -17.41 -6.76
CA ASP A 225 -2.26 -18.06 -6.42
C ASP A 225 -3.09 -17.18 -5.45
N ARG A 226 -4.38 -17.52 -5.33
CA ARG A 226 -5.26 -16.84 -4.40
C ARG A 226 -4.78 -17.04 -2.95
N GLY A 227 -4.60 -15.93 -2.24
CA GLY A 227 -4.23 -15.89 -0.82
C GLY A 227 -5.42 -16.09 0.14
#